data_ec5b3f9af079a4d2daf1188134cf9be8
#
_entry.id   ec5b3f9af079a4d2daf1188134cf9be8
#
_cell.length_a   1.000
_cell.length_b   1.000
_cell.length_c   1.000
_cell.angle_alpha   90.00
_cell.angle_beta   90.00
_cell.angle_gamma   90.00
#
_symmetry.space_group_name_H-M   'P 1'
#
loop_
_entity.id
_entity.type
_entity.pdbx_description
1 polymer ?
#
loop_
_entity_poly.entity_id
_entity_poly.type
_entity_poly.pdbx_seq_one_letter_code
_entity_poly.pdbx_strand_id
1 'polypeptide(L)'
;MQWAFSEGKFKKGDSVIILQCAYGAVKNSIKAYFSRAGGYVIEVPFEFPATSNEAIINEFRMALVKEKASGRRVRLALIDHVTSMPSVVLPVKKLVKVCREEGVDQVFIDGAHGVGCVDVDVQEIGADFYTSNLHKWFFCPAAAAFLYCRKSLTRSDLHHPMVSHEYGKGLAIESSWIGTRDYSPSLVVPSALEFINRFEGGIEGIKRRNHDAVVEMGEMLADAWGTNLGCPPEMCSSMIMVGIPACLRVSSDDDALKLRTHLREKFSVEVPICYQMPKNGQVAMTAGYARISHQIYNKVDDYCRFRDAINQLVCDGFTCDH
;
A
#
# COMPACT_ATOMS: atom_id res chain seq x y z
N MET A 1 4.22 -17.23 4.71
CA MET A 1 3.89 -17.37 6.14
C MET A 1 3.49 -18.80 6.53
N GLN A 2 2.43 -19.37 5.96
CA GLN A 2 1.99 -20.75 6.29
C GLN A 2 3.14 -21.76 6.18
N TRP A 3 3.90 -21.71 5.08
CA TRP A 3 5.05 -22.57 4.88
C TRP A 3 6.14 -22.39 5.96
N ALA A 4 6.44 -21.15 6.34
CA ALA A 4 7.44 -20.87 7.37
C ALA A 4 7.09 -21.47 8.74
N PHE A 5 5.79 -21.65 9.03
CA PHE A 5 5.34 -22.35 10.24
C PHE A 5 5.50 -23.86 10.13
N SER A 6 5.09 -24.45 8.98
CA SER A 6 5.19 -25.90 8.78
C SER A 6 6.64 -26.40 8.87
N GLU A 7 7.60 -25.59 8.44
CA GLU A 7 9.03 -25.88 8.52
C GLU A 7 9.69 -25.46 9.86
N GLY A 8 8.89 -24.99 10.83
CA GLY A 8 9.41 -24.57 12.14
C GLY A 8 10.31 -23.34 12.11
N LYS A 9 10.25 -22.53 11.05
CA LYS A 9 11.07 -21.33 10.89
C LYS A 9 10.62 -20.18 11.78
N PHE A 10 9.34 -20.13 12.15
CA PHE A 10 8.83 -19.27 13.20
C PHE A 10 8.57 -20.10 14.47
N LYS A 11 8.94 -19.56 15.62
CA LYS A 11 8.73 -20.19 16.92
C LYS A 11 7.74 -19.36 17.74
N LYS A 12 7.11 -20.01 18.71
CA LYS A 12 6.32 -19.30 19.73
C LYS A 12 7.22 -18.24 20.39
N GLY A 13 6.75 -16.99 20.43
CA GLY A 13 7.51 -15.87 20.99
C GLY A 13 8.32 -15.07 19.97
N ASP A 14 8.46 -15.54 18.73
CA ASP A 14 9.02 -14.71 17.66
C ASP A 14 8.09 -13.53 17.32
N SER A 15 8.64 -12.45 16.74
CA SER A 15 7.90 -11.24 16.39
C SER A 15 7.93 -10.98 14.88
N VAL A 16 6.84 -10.38 14.39
CA VAL A 16 6.73 -9.75 13.06
C VAL A 16 6.40 -8.28 13.27
N ILE A 17 7.08 -7.40 12.54
CA ILE A 17 6.82 -5.96 12.57
C ILE A 17 6.18 -5.49 11.28
N ILE A 18 5.15 -4.65 11.41
CA ILE A 18 4.40 -4.03 10.32
C ILE A 18 4.06 -2.59 10.68
N LEU A 19 3.72 -1.76 9.69
CA LEU A 19 3.11 -0.46 9.96
C LEU A 19 1.61 -0.62 10.27
N GLN A 20 1.07 0.25 11.11
CA GLN A 20 -0.36 0.27 11.44
C GLN A 20 -1.25 0.41 10.19
N CYS A 21 -0.77 1.12 9.16
CA CYS A 21 -1.45 1.31 7.88
C CYS A 21 -1.23 0.18 6.86
N ALA A 22 -0.55 -0.92 7.22
CA ALA A 22 -0.35 -2.06 6.33
C ALA A 22 -1.69 -2.61 5.81
N TYR A 23 -1.68 -3.12 4.57
CA TYR A 23 -2.88 -3.56 3.89
C TYR A 23 -3.67 -4.62 4.69
N GLY A 24 -4.99 -4.41 4.82
CA GLY A 24 -5.85 -5.21 5.72
C GLY A 24 -5.79 -6.73 5.49
N ALA A 25 -5.75 -7.18 4.21
CA ALA A 25 -5.63 -8.61 3.93
C ALA A 25 -4.27 -9.19 4.36
N VAL A 26 -3.20 -8.40 4.30
CA VAL A 26 -1.88 -8.78 4.80
C VAL A 26 -1.91 -8.89 6.33
N LYS A 27 -2.49 -7.92 7.02
CA LYS A 27 -2.70 -7.97 8.48
C LYS A 27 -3.49 -9.22 8.88
N ASN A 28 -4.57 -9.53 8.16
CA ASN A 28 -5.36 -10.73 8.39
C ASN A 28 -4.57 -12.02 8.15
N SER A 29 -3.71 -12.06 7.13
CA SER A 29 -2.82 -13.20 6.89
C SER A 29 -1.83 -13.41 8.04
N ILE A 30 -1.25 -12.32 8.57
CA ILE A 30 -0.37 -12.37 9.75
C ILE A 30 -1.16 -12.91 10.95
N LYS A 31 -2.35 -12.39 11.19
CA LYS A 31 -3.23 -12.85 12.28
C LYS A 31 -3.59 -14.34 12.13
N ALA A 32 -3.93 -14.77 10.93
CA ALA A 32 -4.36 -16.14 10.67
C ALA A 32 -3.24 -17.17 10.83
N TYR A 33 -2.02 -16.83 10.44
CA TYR A 33 -0.92 -17.80 10.38
C TYR A 33 0.16 -17.57 11.43
N PHE A 34 0.46 -16.32 11.76
CA PHE A 34 1.53 -16.01 12.71
C PHE A 34 1.03 -15.92 14.15
N SER A 35 0.00 -15.12 14.41
CA SER A 35 -0.52 -14.95 15.77
C SER A 35 -1.09 -16.25 16.32
N ARG A 36 -1.76 -17.08 15.49
CA ARG A 36 -2.26 -18.40 15.89
C ARG A 36 -1.14 -19.37 16.29
N ALA A 37 0.05 -19.21 15.75
CA ALA A 37 1.23 -20.01 16.13
C ALA A 37 1.94 -19.49 17.39
N GLY A 38 1.41 -18.46 18.04
CA GLY A 38 1.95 -17.86 19.26
C GLY A 38 3.03 -16.80 19.00
N GLY A 39 3.07 -16.23 17.79
CA GLY A 39 3.92 -15.10 17.46
C GLY A 39 3.31 -13.76 17.87
N TYR A 40 4.17 -12.74 18.07
CA TYR A 40 3.78 -11.37 18.43
C TYR A 40 3.82 -10.46 17.20
N VAL A 41 2.76 -9.71 16.98
CA VAL A 41 2.70 -8.69 15.92
C VAL A 41 2.93 -7.32 16.53
N ILE A 42 3.95 -6.62 16.01
CA ILE A 42 4.28 -5.25 16.38
C ILE A 42 3.69 -4.36 15.29
N GLU A 43 2.64 -3.63 15.60
CA GLU A 43 2.08 -2.61 14.74
C GLU A 43 2.71 -1.27 15.09
N VAL A 44 3.61 -0.77 14.23
CA VAL A 44 4.24 0.53 14.40
C VAL A 44 3.21 1.62 14.09
N PRO A 45 2.99 2.58 15.00
CA PRO A 45 2.10 3.69 14.73
C PRO A 45 2.50 4.43 13.46
N PHE A 46 1.50 4.86 12.71
CA PHE A 46 1.68 5.65 11.51
C PHE A 46 0.95 6.98 11.68
N GLU A 47 1.74 8.06 11.78
CA GLU A 47 1.17 9.40 11.88
C GLU A 47 0.59 9.83 10.55
N PHE A 48 -0.69 10.22 10.56
CA PHE A 48 -1.37 10.74 9.39
C PHE A 48 -2.17 11.99 9.76
N PRO A 49 -2.16 13.08 8.96
CA PRO A 49 -1.35 13.28 7.76
C PRO A 49 0.14 13.05 7.98
N ALA A 50 0.81 12.42 7.00
CA ALA A 50 2.23 12.17 7.07
C ALA A 50 3.01 13.48 6.88
N THR A 51 4.03 13.70 7.72
CA THR A 51 4.79 14.96 7.70
C THR A 51 6.20 14.80 7.15
N SER A 52 6.85 13.68 7.37
CA SER A 52 8.20 13.42 6.87
C SER A 52 8.58 11.94 6.88
N ASN A 53 9.51 11.58 6.01
CA ASN A 53 10.12 10.25 5.98
C ASN A 53 10.90 9.95 7.25
N GLU A 54 11.53 10.95 7.86
CA GLU A 54 12.33 10.82 9.08
C GLU A 54 11.46 10.43 10.27
N ALA A 55 10.26 10.97 10.40
CA ALA A 55 9.31 10.59 11.44
C ALA A 55 8.96 9.11 11.34
N ILE A 56 8.66 8.62 10.13
CA ILE A 56 8.35 7.20 9.87
C ILE A 56 9.53 6.29 10.24
N ILE A 57 10.74 6.67 9.82
CA ILE A 57 11.96 5.91 10.10
C ILE A 57 12.23 5.83 11.62
N ASN A 58 12.06 6.94 12.32
CA ASN A 58 12.30 7.00 13.77
C ASN A 58 11.30 6.15 14.55
N GLU A 59 10.00 6.23 14.24
CA GLU A 59 8.98 5.38 14.86
C GLU A 59 9.26 3.90 14.62
N PHE A 60 9.64 3.54 13.40
CA PHE A 60 9.96 2.15 13.06
C PHE A 60 11.19 1.65 13.81
N ARG A 61 12.25 2.47 13.91
CA ARG A 61 13.45 2.16 14.69
C ARG A 61 13.14 2.02 16.18
N MET A 62 12.38 2.96 16.76
CA MET A 62 11.99 2.89 18.18
C MET A 62 11.25 1.59 18.50
N ALA A 63 10.33 1.17 17.64
CA ALA A 63 9.61 -0.08 17.81
C ALA A 63 10.54 -1.30 17.80
N LEU A 64 11.51 -1.34 16.88
CA LEU A 64 12.52 -2.43 16.80
C LEU A 64 13.42 -2.45 18.05
N VAL A 65 13.92 -1.30 18.49
CA VAL A 65 14.77 -1.20 19.70
C VAL A 65 14.00 -1.68 20.94
N LYS A 66 12.74 -1.25 21.09
CA LYS A 66 11.86 -1.69 22.18
C LYS A 66 11.66 -3.21 22.16
N GLU A 67 11.44 -3.80 21.00
CA GLU A 67 11.23 -5.23 20.87
C GLU A 67 12.49 -6.02 21.20
N LYS A 68 13.63 -5.56 20.71
CA LYS A 68 14.95 -6.15 21.03
C LYS A 68 15.24 -6.10 22.53
N ALA A 69 14.90 -5.00 23.19
CA ALA A 69 15.05 -4.87 24.67
C ALA A 69 14.14 -5.83 25.44
N SER A 70 13.03 -6.28 24.86
CA SER A 70 12.15 -7.30 25.47
C SER A 70 12.69 -8.74 25.32
N GLY A 71 13.82 -8.92 24.65
CA GLY A 71 14.44 -10.22 24.41
C GLY A 71 13.79 -11.03 23.29
N ARG A 72 12.81 -10.50 22.57
CA ARG A 72 12.16 -11.18 21.45
C ARG A 72 12.92 -10.95 20.14
N ARG A 73 12.89 -11.96 19.29
CA ARG A 73 13.53 -11.93 17.98
C ARG A 73 12.52 -11.50 16.91
N VAL A 74 12.83 -10.42 16.20
CA VAL A 74 12.03 -9.99 15.05
C VAL A 74 12.44 -10.79 13.82
N ARG A 75 11.59 -11.72 13.42
CA ARG A 75 11.84 -12.65 12.32
C ARG A 75 11.57 -12.05 10.96
N LEU A 76 10.57 -11.18 10.88
CA LEU A 76 10.13 -10.59 9.62
C LEU A 76 9.68 -9.15 9.84
N ALA A 77 10.21 -8.24 9.02
CA ALA A 77 9.60 -6.93 8.79
C ALA A 77 8.83 -6.99 7.47
N LEU A 78 7.55 -6.62 7.49
CA LEU A 78 6.74 -6.48 6.30
C LEU A 78 6.39 -5.00 6.15
N ILE A 79 6.83 -4.40 5.05
CA ILE A 79 6.79 -2.94 4.82
C ILE A 79 6.20 -2.69 3.45
N ASP A 80 5.16 -1.86 3.37
CA ASP A 80 4.62 -1.38 2.09
C ASP A 80 5.64 -0.44 1.42
N HIS A 81 5.76 -0.48 0.09
CA HIS A 81 6.52 0.53 -0.66
C HIS A 81 5.69 1.79 -0.88
N VAL A 82 4.42 1.59 -1.28
CA VAL A 82 3.40 2.63 -1.34
C VAL A 82 2.17 2.09 -0.63
N THR A 83 1.76 2.73 0.43
CA THR A 83 0.60 2.29 1.20
C THR A 83 -0.69 2.46 0.38
N SER A 84 -1.65 1.54 0.53
CA SER A 84 -2.94 1.63 -0.16
C SER A 84 -3.78 2.80 0.37
N MET A 85 -3.92 2.87 1.67
CA MET A 85 -4.49 3.95 2.45
C MET A 85 -3.60 4.09 3.68
N PRO A 86 -2.95 5.23 3.83
CA PRO A 86 -3.18 6.57 3.32
C PRO A 86 -2.39 6.99 2.05
N SER A 87 -1.96 6.10 1.19
CA SER A 87 -1.33 6.41 -0.12
C SER A 87 0.00 7.17 -0.05
N VAL A 88 0.84 6.81 0.91
CA VAL A 88 2.15 7.43 1.13
C VAL A 88 3.25 6.54 0.57
N VAL A 89 4.22 7.13 -0.12
CA VAL A 89 5.46 6.47 -0.54
C VAL A 89 6.39 6.35 0.66
N LEU A 90 6.76 5.14 1.02
CA LEU A 90 7.63 4.89 2.17
C LEU A 90 9.10 4.82 1.76
N PRO A 91 10.03 5.29 2.62
CA PRO A 91 11.47 5.28 2.37
C PRO A 91 12.07 3.88 2.57
N VAL A 92 11.64 2.90 1.72
CA VAL A 92 11.93 1.47 1.92
C VAL A 92 13.42 1.14 2.00
N LYS A 93 14.29 1.82 1.23
CA LYS A 93 15.74 1.64 1.32
C LYS A 93 16.27 1.94 2.73
N LYS A 94 15.82 3.06 3.32
CA LYS A 94 16.20 3.46 4.68
C LYS A 94 15.61 2.52 5.73
N LEU A 95 14.35 2.10 5.56
CA LEU A 95 13.68 1.16 6.47
C LEU A 95 14.33 -0.23 6.44
N VAL A 96 14.72 -0.74 5.26
CA VAL A 96 15.50 -1.98 5.13
C VAL A 96 16.83 -1.87 5.87
N LYS A 97 17.53 -0.73 5.70
CA LYS A 97 18.79 -0.48 6.43
C LYS A 97 18.58 -0.52 7.95
N VAL A 98 17.55 0.14 8.45
CA VAL A 98 17.17 0.10 9.89
C VAL A 98 16.90 -1.33 10.34
N CYS A 99 16.16 -2.11 9.57
CA CYS A 99 15.92 -3.52 9.88
C CYS A 99 17.21 -4.33 10.01
N ARG A 100 18.17 -4.10 9.11
CA ARG A 100 19.49 -4.80 9.17
C ARG A 100 20.31 -4.39 10.39
N GLU A 101 20.35 -3.10 10.69
CA GLU A 101 21.05 -2.55 11.87
C GLU A 101 20.48 -3.10 13.19
N GLU A 102 19.18 -3.26 13.27
CA GLU A 102 18.49 -3.77 14.47
C GLU A 102 18.38 -5.31 14.52
N GLY A 103 18.90 -6.01 13.51
CA GLY A 103 19.01 -7.46 13.52
C GLY A 103 17.71 -8.19 13.16
N VAL A 104 16.85 -7.61 12.33
CA VAL A 104 15.70 -8.29 11.74
C VAL A 104 16.18 -9.38 10.78
N ASP A 105 15.64 -10.59 10.91
CA ASP A 105 16.11 -11.72 10.11
C ASP A 105 15.81 -11.57 8.62
N GLN A 106 14.57 -11.20 8.29
CA GLN A 106 14.11 -11.06 6.91
C GLN A 106 13.26 -9.80 6.73
N VAL A 107 13.38 -9.19 5.56
CA VAL A 107 12.57 -8.03 5.17
C VAL A 107 11.81 -8.34 3.90
N PHE A 108 10.50 -8.19 3.96
CA PHE A 108 9.58 -8.33 2.85
C PHE A 108 9.00 -6.96 2.50
N ILE A 109 9.19 -6.51 1.27
CA ILE A 109 8.57 -5.29 0.77
C ILE A 109 7.32 -5.65 -0.01
N ASP A 110 6.18 -5.15 0.48
CA ASP A 110 4.92 -5.15 -0.26
C ASP A 110 4.90 -3.95 -1.22
N GLY A 111 5.32 -4.19 -2.43
CA GLY A 111 5.29 -3.22 -3.52
C GLY A 111 4.03 -3.35 -4.38
N ALA A 112 2.88 -3.73 -3.81
CA ALA A 112 1.62 -3.90 -4.56
C ALA A 112 1.26 -2.67 -5.42
N HIS A 113 1.65 -1.47 -5.00
CA HIS A 113 1.54 -0.22 -5.74
C HIS A 113 2.91 0.28 -6.25
N GLY A 114 3.96 -0.55 -6.27
CA GLY A 114 5.33 -0.11 -6.58
C GLY A 114 5.54 0.11 -8.08
N VAL A 115 5.54 -0.98 -8.86
CA VAL A 115 5.83 -0.93 -10.30
C VAL A 115 4.78 -0.10 -11.03
N GLY A 116 5.25 0.87 -11.80
CA GLY A 116 4.41 1.83 -12.51
C GLY A 116 4.00 3.08 -11.71
N CYS A 117 4.31 3.11 -10.40
CA CYS A 117 4.05 4.25 -9.52
C CYS A 117 5.32 4.95 -9.02
N VAL A 118 6.33 4.15 -8.67
CA VAL A 118 7.61 4.62 -8.12
C VAL A 118 8.77 3.88 -8.77
N ASP A 119 9.99 4.35 -8.52
CA ASP A 119 11.19 3.67 -8.97
C ASP A 119 11.43 2.41 -8.15
N VAL A 120 11.60 1.29 -8.84
CA VAL A 120 11.81 0.00 -8.21
C VAL A 120 13.13 -0.60 -8.69
N ASP A 121 14.16 -0.47 -7.87
CA ASP A 121 15.39 -1.25 -7.99
C ASP A 121 15.50 -2.21 -6.80
N VAL A 122 15.17 -3.47 -7.03
CA VAL A 122 15.16 -4.49 -5.96
C VAL A 122 16.55 -4.77 -5.38
N GLN A 123 17.61 -4.52 -6.15
CA GLN A 123 18.99 -4.68 -5.69
C GLN A 123 19.37 -3.55 -4.72
N GLU A 124 19.06 -2.32 -5.08
CA GLU A 124 19.29 -1.14 -4.23
C GLU A 124 18.40 -1.13 -2.98
N ILE A 125 17.15 -1.56 -3.09
CA ILE A 125 16.26 -1.71 -1.93
C ILE A 125 16.86 -2.70 -0.92
N GLY A 126 17.49 -3.79 -1.40
CA GLY A 126 18.24 -4.72 -0.56
C GLY A 126 17.38 -5.59 0.36
N ALA A 127 16.08 -5.67 0.14
CA ALA A 127 15.17 -6.54 0.86
C ALA A 127 15.38 -8.03 0.48
N ASP A 128 14.89 -8.94 1.32
CA ASP A 128 14.93 -10.37 1.02
C ASP A 128 13.86 -10.76 0.01
N PHE A 129 12.70 -10.09 0.10
CA PHE A 129 11.58 -10.29 -0.81
C PHE A 129 11.00 -8.94 -1.25
N TYR A 130 10.56 -8.90 -2.49
CA TYR A 130 9.77 -7.79 -3.03
C TYR A 130 8.66 -8.35 -3.92
N THR A 131 7.43 -7.91 -3.71
CA THR A 131 6.31 -8.25 -4.60
C THR A 131 5.69 -7.01 -5.19
N SER A 132 5.14 -7.09 -6.40
CA SER A 132 4.35 -6.01 -6.97
C SER A 132 3.23 -6.53 -7.84
N ASN A 133 2.11 -5.81 -7.83
CA ASN A 133 0.98 -6.07 -8.70
C ASN A 133 1.17 -5.35 -10.04
N LEU A 134 1.19 -6.09 -11.14
CA LEU A 134 1.29 -5.53 -12.49
C LEU A 134 -0.08 -5.08 -13.04
N HIS A 135 -1.17 -5.57 -12.45
CA HIS A 135 -2.53 -5.21 -12.84
C HIS A 135 -3.03 -3.87 -12.27
N LYS A 136 -2.25 -3.20 -11.41
CA LYS A 136 -2.64 -1.89 -10.85
C LYS A 136 -2.15 -0.73 -11.72
N TRP A 137 -0.84 -0.65 -11.93
CA TRP A 137 -0.21 0.52 -12.57
C TRP A 137 0.59 0.17 -13.82
N PHE A 138 0.72 -1.11 -14.16
CA PHE A 138 1.52 -1.62 -15.27
C PHE A 138 0.66 -2.18 -16.42
N PHE A 139 -0.63 -1.83 -16.47
CA PHE A 139 -1.58 -2.16 -17.55
C PHE A 139 -1.76 -3.64 -17.85
N CYS A 140 -1.41 -4.53 -16.95
CA CYS A 140 -1.69 -5.95 -17.07
C CYS A 140 -3.12 -6.29 -16.65
N PRO A 141 -3.69 -7.39 -17.17
CA PRO A 141 -4.94 -7.93 -16.68
C PRO A 141 -4.89 -8.29 -15.19
N ALA A 142 -6.05 -8.40 -14.56
CA ALA A 142 -6.17 -8.77 -13.14
C ALA A 142 -5.38 -10.05 -12.82
N ALA A 143 -4.83 -10.12 -11.60
CA ALA A 143 -4.00 -11.19 -11.07
C ALA A 143 -2.54 -11.27 -11.59
N ALA A 144 -2.11 -10.44 -12.55
CA ALA A 144 -0.69 -10.35 -12.90
C ALA A 144 0.10 -9.71 -11.76
N ALA A 145 1.14 -10.41 -11.29
CA ALA A 145 2.04 -9.97 -10.24
C ALA A 145 3.38 -10.72 -10.33
N PHE A 146 4.41 -10.23 -9.66
CA PHE A 146 5.67 -10.97 -9.49
C PHE A 146 6.11 -10.99 -8.03
N LEU A 147 6.96 -11.97 -7.73
CA LEU A 147 7.71 -12.06 -6.48
C LEU A 147 9.20 -12.14 -6.79
N TYR A 148 9.94 -11.18 -6.29
CA TYR A 148 11.40 -11.24 -6.23
C TYR A 148 11.84 -11.89 -4.93
N CYS A 149 12.76 -12.86 -5.02
CA CYS A 149 13.46 -13.45 -3.89
C CYS A 149 14.97 -13.23 -4.08
N ARG A 150 15.64 -12.79 -3.05
CA ARG A 150 17.10 -12.65 -3.05
C ARG A 150 17.74 -14.00 -3.39
N LYS A 151 18.78 -14.02 -4.23
CA LYS A 151 19.42 -15.25 -4.72
C LYS A 151 19.85 -16.23 -3.61
N SER A 152 20.24 -15.72 -2.43
CA SER A 152 20.57 -16.56 -1.28
C SER A 152 19.39 -17.32 -0.68
N LEU A 153 18.15 -16.93 -1.04
CA LEU A 153 16.90 -17.52 -0.54
C LEU A 153 16.19 -18.41 -1.58
N THR A 154 16.71 -18.51 -2.80
CA THR A 154 16.14 -19.36 -3.88
C THR A 154 16.51 -20.84 -3.70
N ARG A 155 16.77 -21.27 -2.49
CA ARG A 155 17.14 -22.64 -2.16
C ARG A 155 15.93 -23.55 -2.08
N SER A 156 16.19 -24.85 -2.00
CA SER A 156 15.19 -25.90 -1.86
C SER A 156 14.29 -25.81 -0.61
N ASP A 157 14.58 -24.84 0.27
CA ASP A 157 13.83 -24.61 1.50
C ASP A 157 12.70 -23.56 1.36
N LEU A 158 12.54 -22.96 0.16
CA LEU A 158 11.39 -22.12 -0.19
C LEU A 158 10.51 -22.85 -1.20
N HIS A 159 9.26 -23.08 -0.82
CA HIS A 159 8.29 -23.81 -1.62
C HIS A 159 7.11 -22.94 -2.01
N HIS A 160 6.49 -23.27 -3.14
CA HIS A 160 5.21 -22.69 -3.49
C HIS A 160 4.14 -23.17 -2.51
N PRO A 161 3.23 -22.29 -2.02
CA PRO A 161 2.21 -22.68 -1.04
C PRO A 161 1.20 -23.73 -1.59
N MET A 162 1.06 -23.82 -2.90
CA MET A 162 0.30 -24.89 -3.55
C MET A 162 1.27 -25.98 -3.99
N VAL A 163 1.10 -27.17 -3.44
CA VAL A 163 1.90 -28.35 -3.80
C VAL A 163 1.45 -28.88 -5.16
N SER A 164 2.40 -29.09 -6.08
CA SER A 164 2.17 -29.60 -7.42
C SER A 164 3.28 -30.60 -7.82
N HIS A 165 3.31 -31.02 -9.08
CA HIS A 165 4.24 -32.04 -9.61
C HIS A 165 5.72 -31.71 -9.37
N GLU A 166 6.08 -30.43 -9.33
CA GLU A 166 7.45 -29.98 -9.20
C GLU A 166 7.89 -29.74 -7.74
N TYR A 167 7.09 -30.14 -6.76
CA TYR A 167 7.41 -29.97 -5.33
C TYR A 167 8.80 -30.55 -4.99
N GLY A 168 9.57 -29.79 -4.22
CA GLY A 168 10.94 -30.12 -3.84
C GLY A 168 12.03 -29.65 -4.80
N LYS A 169 11.66 -29.04 -5.95
CA LYS A 169 12.62 -28.52 -6.93
C LYS A 169 12.95 -27.03 -6.74
N GLY A 170 12.42 -26.41 -5.69
CA GLY A 170 12.62 -24.99 -5.35
C GLY A 170 11.55 -24.08 -5.96
N LEU A 171 11.33 -22.93 -5.29
CA LEU A 171 10.22 -22.04 -5.53
C LEU A 171 10.02 -21.64 -7.01
N ALA A 172 11.09 -21.37 -7.75
CA ALA A 172 10.99 -20.94 -9.14
C ALA A 172 10.40 -22.03 -10.06
N ILE A 173 10.85 -23.27 -9.88
CA ILE A 173 10.39 -24.42 -10.68
C ILE A 173 8.97 -24.82 -10.21
N GLU A 174 8.74 -24.86 -8.91
CA GLU A 174 7.43 -25.20 -8.33
C GLU A 174 6.35 -24.19 -8.76
N SER A 175 6.73 -22.91 -8.96
CA SER A 175 5.82 -21.85 -9.38
C SER A 175 5.51 -21.87 -10.88
N SER A 176 6.29 -22.58 -11.69
CA SER A 176 6.12 -22.62 -13.14
C SER A 176 4.82 -23.33 -13.58
N TRP A 177 4.42 -24.35 -12.82
CA TRP A 177 3.18 -25.10 -13.03
C TRP A 177 2.58 -25.55 -11.70
N ILE A 178 1.51 -24.88 -11.30
CA ILE A 178 0.79 -25.18 -10.02
C ILE A 178 -0.59 -25.83 -10.24
N GLY A 179 -0.80 -26.42 -11.40
CA GLY A 179 -2.05 -27.03 -11.83
C GLY A 179 -2.75 -26.22 -12.92
N THR A 180 -3.89 -26.74 -13.40
CA THR A 180 -4.67 -26.10 -14.46
C THR A 180 -5.36 -24.84 -13.91
N ARG A 181 -4.93 -23.70 -14.41
CA ARG A 181 -5.47 -22.37 -14.08
C ARG A 181 -5.28 -21.41 -15.26
N ASP A 182 -5.84 -20.22 -15.16
CA ASP A 182 -5.58 -19.16 -16.13
C ASP A 182 -4.20 -18.54 -15.90
N TYR A 183 -3.30 -18.72 -16.85
CA TYR A 183 -1.95 -18.13 -16.89
C TYR A 183 -1.88 -16.87 -17.81
N SER A 184 -2.95 -16.56 -18.52
CA SER A 184 -2.97 -15.44 -19.49
C SER A 184 -2.53 -14.10 -18.90
N PRO A 185 -2.87 -13.73 -17.64
CA PRO A 185 -2.41 -12.46 -17.08
C PRO A 185 -0.88 -12.32 -17.03
N SER A 186 -0.16 -13.43 -16.79
CA SER A 186 1.30 -13.43 -16.75
C SER A 186 1.89 -13.41 -18.18
N LEU A 187 1.24 -14.04 -19.15
CA LEU A 187 1.69 -14.10 -20.53
C LEU A 187 1.55 -12.75 -21.27
N VAL A 188 0.65 -11.88 -20.82
CA VAL A 188 0.41 -10.55 -21.40
C VAL A 188 1.43 -9.50 -20.96
N VAL A 189 2.28 -9.78 -19.96
CA VAL A 189 3.27 -8.81 -19.43
C VAL A 189 4.15 -8.19 -20.54
N PRO A 190 4.71 -8.95 -21.52
CA PRO A 190 5.47 -8.34 -22.62
C PRO A 190 4.65 -7.33 -23.43
N SER A 191 3.39 -7.64 -23.75
CA SER A 191 2.50 -6.74 -24.51
C SER A 191 2.14 -5.49 -23.69
N ALA A 192 2.01 -5.59 -22.37
CA ALA A 192 1.84 -4.43 -21.50
C ALA A 192 3.06 -3.52 -21.53
N LEU A 193 4.27 -4.09 -21.54
CA LEU A 193 5.52 -3.33 -21.68
C LEU A 193 5.59 -2.62 -23.05
N GLU A 194 5.23 -3.31 -24.15
CA GLU A 194 5.14 -2.70 -25.47
C GLU A 194 4.13 -1.55 -25.52
N PHE A 195 2.98 -1.72 -24.87
CA PHE A 195 1.97 -0.66 -24.74
C PHE A 195 2.53 0.56 -24.01
N ILE A 196 3.19 0.37 -22.88
CA ILE A 196 3.82 1.43 -22.08
C ILE A 196 4.84 2.21 -22.93
N ASN A 197 5.64 1.51 -23.74
CA ASN A 197 6.67 2.11 -24.57
C ASN A 197 6.12 2.96 -25.74
N ARG A 198 4.79 2.95 -25.99
CA ARG A 198 4.14 3.85 -26.96
C ARG A 198 3.95 5.27 -26.41
N PHE A 199 4.06 5.46 -25.09
CA PHE A 199 3.95 6.77 -24.48
C PHE A 199 5.33 7.44 -24.39
N GLU A 200 5.34 8.76 -24.55
CA GLU A 200 6.57 9.55 -24.46
C GLU A 200 7.23 9.32 -23.09
N GLY A 201 8.52 8.96 -23.11
CA GLY A 201 9.29 8.61 -21.92
C GLY A 201 8.93 7.26 -21.29
N GLY A 202 8.08 6.44 -21.94
CA GLY A 202 7.69 5.13 -21.44
C GLY A 202 7.12 5.19 -20.02
N ILE A 203 7.51 4.23 -19.16
CA ILE A 203 7.01 4.16 -17.79
C ILE A 203 7.41 5.37 -16.94
N GLU A 204 8.59 5.94 -17.17
CA GLU A 204 9.07 7.11 -16.45
C GLU A 204 8.25 8.35 -16.80
N GLY A 205 7.90 8.52 -18.10
CA GLY A 205 7.02 9.57 -18.55
C GLY A 205 5.61 9.46 -17.95
N ILE A 206 5.07 8.23 -17.87
CA ILE A 206 3.78 7.95 -17.26
C ILE A 206 3.81 8.27 -15.77
N LYS A 207 4.80 7.78 -15.02
CA LYS A 207 4.93 8.05 -13.57
C LYS A 207 4.96 9.54 -13.26
N ARG A 208 5.82 10.28 -13.97
CA ARG A 208 5.95 11.73 -13.79
C ARG A 208 4.62 12.44 -14.05
N ARG A 209 4.01 12.21 -15.22
CA ARG A 209 2.72 12.80 -15.55
C ARG A 209 1.63 12.47 -14.54
N ASN A 210 1.55 11.22 -14.09
CA ASN A 210 0.54 10.80 -13.11
C ASN A 210 0.77 11.47 -11.76
N HIS A 211 2.03 11.61 -11.33
CA HIS A 211 2.40 12.31 -10.11
C HIS A 211 2.02 13.80 -10.19
N ASP A 212 2.47 14.49 -11.23
CA ASP A 212 2.21 15.93 -11.41
C ASP A 212 0.69 16.19 -11.43
N ALA A 213 -0.05 15.41 -12.21
CA ALA A 213 -1.49 15.56 -12.31
C ALA A 213 -2.24 15.26 -11.00
N VAL A 214 -1.85 14.21 -10.24
CA VAL A 214 -2.55 13.89 -9.00
C VAL A 214 -2.27 14.93 -7.90
N VAL A 215 -1.08 15.53 -7.89
CA VAL A 215 -0.74 16.64 -6.97
C VAL A 215 -1.56 17.87 -7.32
N GLU A 216 -1.54 18.32 -8.59
CA GLU A 216 -2.33 19.46 -9.04
C GLU A 216 -3.82 19.30 -8.75
N MET A 217 -4.39 18.13 -9.05
CA MET A 217 -5.80 17.86 -8.77
C MET A 217 -6.08 17.76 -7.28
N GLY A 218 -5.16 17.23 -6.49
CA GLY A 218 -5.26 17.19 -5.03
C GLY A 218 -5.28 18.58 -4.41
N GLU A 219 -4.41 19.47 -4.84
CA GLU A 219 -4.36 20.88 -4.42
C GLU A 219 -5.66 21.61 -4.81
N MET A 220 -6.10 21.47 -6.06
CA MET A 220 -7.36 22.04 -6.53
C MET A 220 -8.56 21.64 -5.67
N LEU A 221 -8.63 20.36 -5.27
CA LEU A 221 -9.71 19.85 -4.41
C LEU A 221 -9.59 20.39 -2.99
N ALA A 222 -8.37 20.37 -2.42
CA ALA A 222 -8.13 20.85 -1.06
C ALA A 222 -8.46 22.34 -0.92
N ASP A 223 -8.06 23.15 -1.90
CA ASP A 223 -8.38 24.59 -1.97
C ASP A 223 -9.89 24.84 -2.10
N ALA A 224 -10.56 24.09 -2.97
CA ALA A 224 -12.00 24.24 -3.18
C ALA A 224 -12.84 23.90 -1.93
N TRP A 225 -12.31 23.06 -1.05
CA TRP A 225 -13.00 22.59 0.16
C TRP A 225 -12.46 23.21 1.46
N GLY A 226 -11.37 23.99 1.39
CA GLY A 226 -10.72 24.55 2.58
C GLY A 226 -10.12 23.47 3.48
N THR A 227 -9.55 22.41 2.89
CA THR A 227 -8.98 21.26 3.59
C THR A 227 -7.48 21.13 3.33
N ASN A 228 -6.91 19.94 3.46
CA ASN A 228 -5.47 19.70 3.28
C ASN A 228 -5.19 18.37 2.58
N LEU A 229 -3.97 18.22 2.09
CA LEU A 229 -3.44 16.96 1.59
C LEU A 229 -3.01 16.03 2.74
N GLY A 230 -3.03 14.72 2.49
CA GLY A 230 -2.64 13.70 3.48
C GLY A 230 -1.14 13.52 3.65
N CYS A 231 -0.33 14.07 2.75
CA CYS A 231 1.13 14.10 2.82
C CYS A 231 1.68 15.19 1.91
N PRO A 232 2.96 15.60 2.09
CA PRO A 232 3.67 16.45 1.15
C PRO A 232 3.74 15.80 -0.25
N PRO A 233 3.74 16.59 -1.34
CA PRO A 233 3.79 16.07 -2.71
C PRO A 233 4.90 15.07 -2.98
N GLU A 234 6.10 15.27 -2.42
CA GLU A 234 7.24 14.36 -2.56
C GLU A 234 7.07 13.00 -1.88
N MET A 235 6.05 12.85 -1.05
CA MET A 235 5.69 11.59 -0.39
C MET A 235 4.49 10.89 -1.04
N CYS A 236 3.98 11.38 -2.17
CA CYS A 236 2.94 10.70 -2.94
C CYS A 236 3.50 10.11 -4.25
N SER A 237 2.72 9.27 -4.90
CA SER A 237 3.03 8.71 -6.22
C SER A 237 1.97 9.12 -7.25
N SER A 238 1.23 8.17 -7.78
CA SER A 238 0.06 8.39 -8.65
C SER A 238 -1.25 8.44 -7.84
N MET A 239 -1.16 8.51 -6.53
CA MET A 239 -2.29 8.59 -5.59
C MET A 239 -1.96 9.60 -4.49
N ILE A 240 -2.96 10.36 -4.06
CA ILE A 240 -2.86 11.26 -2.91
C ILE A 240 -4.17 11.25 -2.12
N MET A 241 -4.07 11.51 -0.83
CA MET A 241 -5.24 11.68 0.03
C MET A 241 -5.58 13.15 0.12
N VAL A 242 -6.85 13.49 -0.05
CA VAL A 242 -7.39 14.85 0.09
C VAL A 242 -8.43 14.86 1.20
N GLY A 243 -8.30 15.79 2.14
CA GLY A 243 -9.26 15.96 3.22
C GLY A 243 -10.64 16.35 2.68
N ILE A 244 -11.69 15.76 3.24
CA ILE A 244 -13.08 16.11 2.94
C ILE A 244 -13.63 17.07 4.00
N PRO A 245 -14.57 17.99 3.64
CA PRO A 245 -15.11 18.99 4.56
C PRO A 245 -15.64 18.40 5.85
N ALA A 246 -15.26 18.97 6.99
CA ALA A 246 -15.66 18.49 8.31
C ALA A 246 -17.18 18.53 8.52
N CYS A 247 -17.90 19.42 7.83
CA CYS A 247 -19.35 19.53 7.91
C CYS A 247 -20.09 18.29 7.39
N LEU A 248 -19.46 17.44 6.57
CA LEU A 248 -20.04 16.16 6.14
C LEU A 248 -20.05 15.09 7.25
N ARG A 249 -19.36 15.34 8.37
CA ARG A 249 -19.39 14.54 9.61
C ARG A 249 -19.11 13.05 9.40
N VAL A 250 -18.07 12.73 8.66
CA VAL A 250 -17.55 11.36 8.57
C VAL A 250 -16.85 11.02 9.88
N SER A 251 -17.45 10.19 10.71
CA SER A 251 -16.99 9.87 12.07
C SER A 251 -16.63 8.39 12.27
N SER A 252 -16.87 7.57 11.27
CA SER A 252 -16.63 6.13 11.27
C SER A 252 -16.35 5.58 9.87
N ASP A 253 -15.89 4.33 9.79
CA ASP A 253 -15.74 3.62 8.51
C ASP A 253 -17.11 3.41 7.82
N ASP A 254 -18.20 3.26 8.59
CA ASP A 254 -19.56 3.13 8.05
C ASP A 254 -20.02 4.45 7.42
N ASP A 255 -19.71 5.60 8.03
CA ASP A 255 -19.98 6.91 7.43
C ASP A 255 -19.18 7.14 6.15
N ALA A 256 -17.91 6.74 6.15
CA ALA A 256 -17.06 6.79 4.96
C ALA A 256 -17.64 5.96 3.81
N LEU A 257 -18.14 4.76 4.12
CA LEU A 257 -18.82 3.89 3.15
C LEU A 257 -20.14 4.49 2.68
N LYS A 258 -20.92 5.10 3.58
CA LYS A 258 -22.18 5.79 3.26
C LYS A 258 -21.96 6.95 2.29
N LEU A 259 -20.97 7.83 2.58
CA LEU A 259 -20.63 8.94 1.70
C LEU A 259 -20.15 8.45 0.32
N ARG A 260 -19.25 7.46 0.29
CA ARG A 260 -18.79 6.83 -0.95
C ARG A 260 -19.95 6.26 -1.78
N THR A 261 -20.87 5.55 -1.15
CA THR A 261 -22.06 4.98 -1.81
C THR A 261 -22.94 6.09 -2.37
N HIS A 262 -23.20 7.15 -1.59
CA HIS A 262 -23.98 8.29 -2.04
C HIS A 262 -23.36 9.01 -3.25
N LEU A 263 -22.03 9.24 -3.21
CA LEU A 263 -21.31 9.84 -4.34
C LEU A 263 -21.43 8.99 -5.62
N ARG A 264 -21.31 7.68 -5.49
CA ARG A 264 -21.45 6.76 -6.62
C ARG A 264 -22.86 6.79 -7.21
N GLU A 265 -23.88 6.69 -6.37
CA GLU A 265 -25.28 6.56 -6.80
C GLU A 265 -25.87 7.87 -7.35
N LYS A 266 -25.52 9.00 -6.74
CA LYS A 266 -26.11 10.30 -7.10
C LYS A 266 -25.28 11.07 -8.13
N PHE A 267 -23.94 10.95 -8.07
CA PHE A 267 -23.06 11.78 -8.88
C PHE A 267 -22.20 10.97 -9.85
N SER A 268 -22.33 9.61 -9.85
CA SER A 268 -21.48 8.71 -10.65
C SER A 268 -19.98 8.91 -10.37
N VAL A 269 -19.64 9.21 -9.11
CA VAL A 269 -18.24 9.38 -8.63
C VAL A 269 -17.89 8.22 -7.72
N GLU A 270 -16.88 7.45 -8.12
CA GLU A 270 -16.34 6.35 -7.32
C GLU A 270 -14.98 6.74 -6.76
N VAL A 271 -14.87 6.93 -5.46
CA VAL A 271 -13.66 7.33 -4.77
C VAL A 271 -13.57 6.65 -3.41
N PRO A 272 -12.45 5.99 -3.08
CA PRO A 272 -12.25 5.45 -1.73
C PRO A 272 -12.19 6.58 -0.70
N ILE A 273 -12.95 6.43 0.38
CA ILE A 273 -12.97 7.35 1.50
C ILE A 273 -12.58 6.58 2.75
N CYS A 274 -11.79 7.18 3.63
CA CYS A 274 -11.47 6.66 4.95
C CYS A 274 -11.78 7.68 6.03
N TYR A 275 -12.22 7.16 7.16
CA TYR A 275 -12.31 7.92 8.39
C TYR A 275 -10.91 8.07 9.02
N GLN A 276 -10.70 9.20 9.67
CA GLN A 276 -9.52 9.42 10.50
C GLN A 276 -9.93 10.00 11.83
N MET A 277 -9.55 9.31 12.90
CA MET A 277 -9.82 9.80 14.25
C MET A 277 -9.06 11.12 14.51
N PRO A 278 -9.73 12.20 14.95
CA PRO A 278 -9.07 13.43 15.32
C PRO A 278 -8.05 13.19 16.44
N LYS A 279 -6.88 13.80 16.37
CA LYS A 279 -5.95 13.82 17.51
C LYS A 279 -6.56 14.61 18.66
N ASN A 280 -6.35 14.15 19.89
CA ASN A 280 -6.90 14.73 21.12
C ASN A 280 -6.85 16.26 21.13
N GLY A 281 -8.01 16.91 21.21
CA GLY A 281 -8.16 18.35 21.45
C GLY A 281 -8.02 19.27 20.25
N GLN A 282 -7.84 18.74 19.02
CA GLN A 282 -7.85 19.55 17.80
C GLN A 282 -9.23 19.54 17.15
N VAL A 283 -9.75 20.74 16.82
CA VAL A 283 -10.89 20.87 15.88
C VAL A 283 -10.35 20.44 14.51
N ALA A 284 -10.75 19.26 14.07
CA ALA A 284 -10.31 18.74 12.79
C ALA A 284 -10.89 19.61 11.66
N MET A 285 -10.05 20.15 10.79
CA MET A 285 -10.49 20.80 9.54
C MET A 285 -11.13 19.75 8.59
N THR A 286 -10.80 18.48 8.76
CA THR A 286 -11.30 17.36 7.98
C THR A 286 -11.82 16.26 8.90
N ALA A 287 -12.92 15.63 8.53
CA ALA A 287 -13.46 14.46 9.23
C ALA A 287 -12.98 13.14 8.61
N GLY A 288 -12.46 13.17 7.38
CA GLY A 288 -11.99 12.01 6.65
C GLY A 288 -11.19 12.44 5.42
N TYR A 289 -10.69 11.47 4.69
CA TYR A 289 -9.90 11.68 3.49
C TYR A 289 -10.40 10.83 2.34
N ALA A 290 -10.47 11.43 1.15
CA ALA A 290 -10.68 10.74 -0.10
C ALA A 290 -9.34 10.43 -0.76
N ARG A 291 -9.16 9.20 -1.28
CA ARG A 291 -8.00 8.85 -2.08
C ARG A 291 -8.28 9.11 -3.55
N ILE A 292 -7.69 10.14 -4.11
CA ILE A 292 -7.68 10.31 -5.56
C ILE A 292 -6.48 9.61 -6.19
N SER A 293 -6.64 9.20 -7.44
CA SER A 293 -5.64 8.49 -8.23
C SER A 293 -5.61 9.06 -9.64
N HIS A 294 -4.44 9.09 -10.28
CA HIS A 294 -4.33 9.50 -11.68
C HIS A 294 -3.66 8.41 -12.50
N GLN A 295 -4.24 8.12 -13.66
CA GLN A 295 -3.66 7.27 -14.68
C GLN A 295 -3.93 7.90 -16.06
N ILE A 296 -3.26 7.42 -17.09
CA ILE A 296 -3.29 7.99 -18.46
C ILE A 296 -4.68 8.26 -19.03
N TYR A 297 -5.70 7.61 -18.51
CA TYR A 297 -7.11 7.75 -18.95
C TYR A 297 -7.92 8.77 -18.14
N ASN A 298 -7.39 9.26 -17.02
CA ASN A 298 -8.07 10.28 -16.23
C ASN A 298 -7.93 11.67 -16.86
N LYS A 299 -8.94 12.49 -16.66
CA LYS A 299 -9.03 13.88 -17.16
C LYS A 299 -9.35 14.82 -16.00
N VAL A 300 -9.04 16.10 -16.18
CA VAL A 300 -9.36 17.15 -15.21
C VAL A 300 -10.85 17.15 -14.86
N ASP A 301 -11.72 16.91 -15.84
CA ASP A 301 -13.18 16.87 -15.65
C ASP A 301 -13.63 15.80 -14.63
N ASP A 302 -12.88 14.70 -14.46
CA ASP A 302 -13.19 13.67 -13.47
C ASP A 302 -13.09 14.25 -12.05
N TYR A 303 -12.06 15.05 -11.81
CA TYR A 303 -11.82 15.71 -10.52
C TYR A 303 -12.76 16.90 -10.30
N CYS A 304 -13.06 17.67 -11.35
CA CYS A 304 -14.06 18.73 -11.29
C CYS A 304 -15.43 18.17 -10.91
N ARG A 305 -15.83 17.04 -11.49
CA ARG A 305 -17.09 16.35 -11.11
C ARG A 305 -17.09 15.95 -9.64
N PHE A 306 -15.98 15.44 -9.12
CA PHE A 306 -15.86 15.08 -7.71
C PHE A 306 -15.93 16.33 -6.82
N ARG A 307 -15.20 17.41 -7.18
CA ARG A 307 -15.27 18.70 -6.49
C ARG A 307 -16.72 19.20 -6.39
N ASP A 308 -17.41 19.23 -7.51
CA ASP A 308 -18.75 19.80 -7.61
C ASP A 308 -19.77 18.93 -6.86
N ALA A 309 -19.60 17.61 -6.85
CA ALA A 309 -20.41 16.69 -6.07
C ALA A 309 -20.28 16.96 -4.55
N ILE A 310 -19.08 17.11 -4.04
CA ILE A 310 -18.85 17.45 -2.62
C ILE A 310 -19.41 18.84 -2.29
N ASN A 311 -19.19 19.84 -3.15
CA ASN A 311 -19.73 21.18 -2.94
C ASN A 311 -21.26 21.18 -2.91
N GLN A 312 -21.91 20.39 -3.78
CA GLN A 312 -23.36 20.22 -3.77
C GLN A 312 -23.85 19.62 -2.46
N LEU A 313 -23.18 18.54 -1.97
CA LEU A 313 -23.54 17.94 -0.68
C LEU A 313 -23.42 18.92 0.49
N VAL A 314 -22.37 19.75 0.49
CA VAL A 314 -22.18 20.80 1.51
C VAL A 314 -23.32 21.85 1.42
N CYS A 315 -23.66 22.30 0.20
CA CYS A 315 -24.75 23.27 -0.01
C CYS A 315 -26.11 22.70 0.40
N ASP A 316 -26.34 21.40 0.16
CA ASP A 316 -27.59 20.72 0.52
C ASP A 316 -27.69 20.38 2.02
N GLY A 317 -26.65 20.66 2.80
CA GLY A 317 -26.59 20.35 4.22
C GLY A 317 -26.50 18.85 4.53
N PHE A 318 -25.98 18.05 3.57
CA PHE A 318 -25.80 16.61 3.76
C PHE A 318 -24.82 16.33 4.91
N THR A 319 -25.18 15.36 5.77
CA THR A 319 -24.29 14.84 6.80
C THR A 319 -24.37 13.31 6.86
N CYS A 320 -23.34 12.65 7.35
CA CYS A 320 -23.32 11.20 7.50
C CYS A 320 -24.04 10.70 8.76
N ASP A 321 -24.40 11.59 9.68
CA ASP A 321 -25.02 11.25 10.98
C ASP A 321 -26.48 10.75 10.88
N HIS A 322 -27.11 10.77 9.70
CA HIS A 322 -28.56 10.49 9.51
C HIS A 322 -28.85 9.36 8.56
#